data_23b6b8aaf42c34704c56c6b5dd7d8134
#
_entry.id   23b6b8aaf42c34704c56c6b5dd7d8134
#
_cell.length_a   1.000
_cell.length_b   1.000
_cell.length_c   1.000
_cell.angle_alpha   90.00
_cell.angle_beta   90.00
_cell.angle_gamma   90.00
#
_symmetry.space_group_name_H-M   'P 1'
#
loop_
_entity.id
_entity.type
_entity.pdbx_description
1 polymer ?
#
loop_
_entity_poly.entity_id
_entity_poly.type
_entity_poly.pdbx_seq_one_letter_code
_entity_poly.pdbx_strand_id
1 'polypeptide(L)'
;KIMSKKELAHPSLDIVESHGTELTGKNIVLCVAGSVAAYKSIELARLLMRHGANVKCVMSNASTKLIKPDYMKWATGNNVITKLTGDMEHIELADYKRSDLLIVYPSTANTLGKLATGIDDTPISTVLTVAFGSKIPIIMGLAMHRSMYENAAVKKNMDFLRKKIDFVSPQMIEGKAKAPEPEDML
;
A
#
# COMPACT_ATOMS: atom_id res chain seq x y z
N LYS A 1 44.68 2.45 -7.34
CA LYS A 1 43.35 2.21 -7.95
C LYS A 1 42.33 2.40 -6.84
N ILE A 2 41.72 3.57 -6.79
CA ILE A 2 40.69 3.92 -5.83
C ILE A 2 39.41 3.19 -6.29
N MET A 3 38.99 2.18 -5.53
CA MET A 3 37.66 1.55 -5.72
C MET A 3 36.59 2.62 -5.48
N SER A 4 35.78 2.91 -6.51
CA SER A 4 34.59 3.73 -6.37
C SER A 4 33.73 3.14 -5.25
N LYS A 5 33.29 3.96 -4.29
CA LYS A 5 32.23 3.59 -3.35
C LYS A 5 30.97 3.26 -4.18
N LYS A 6 30.74 1.99 -4.49
CA LYS A 6 29.39 1.49 -4.72
C LYS A 6 28.67 1.81 -3.41
N GLU A 7 27.69 2.71 -3.44
CA GLU A 7 26.76 2.83 -2.33
C GLU A 7 26.26 1.41 -2.05
N LEU A 8 26.57 0.91 -0.86
CA LEU A 8 26.12 -0.43 -0.46
C LEU A 8 24.61 -0.39 -0.44
N ALA A 9 23.99 -1.13 -1.36
CA ALA A 9 22.55 -1.30 -1.38
C ALA A 9 22.08 -1.81 -0.01
N HIS A 10 20.87 -1.41 0.41
CA HIS A 10 20.34 -1.83 1.70
C HIS A 10 20.27 -3.36 1.77
N PRO A 11 20.73 -4.01 2.88
CA PRO A 11 20.78 -5.48 2.96
C PRO A 11 19.44 -6.19 2.71
N SER A 12 18.31 -5.52 2.99
CA SER A 12 16.97 -6.07 2.70
C SER A 12 16.70 -6.33 1.22
N LEU A 13 17.51 -5.79 0.30
CA LEU A 13 17.40 -6.03 -1.14
C LEU A 13 17.93 -7.39 -1.57
N ASP A 14 18.61 -8.13 -0.70
CA ASP A 14 19.15 -9.47 -0.97
C ASP A 14 18.06 -10.50 -1.34
N ILE A 15 16.79 -10.23 -0.98
CA ILE A 15 15.67 -11.11 -1.30
C ILE A 15 15.00 -10.85 -2.65
N VAL A 16 15.38 -9.78 -3.33
CA VAL A 16 14.76 -9.41 -4.62
C VAL A 16 14.93 -10.55 -5.62
N GLU A 17 13.83 -10.94 -6.27
CA GLU A 17 13.77 -12.04 -7.25
C GLU A 17 14.07 -13.44 -6.69
N SER A 18 14.02 -13.63 -5.37
CA SER A 18 14.29 -14.95 -4.77
C SER A 18 13.18 -15.98 -4.95
N HIS A 19 11.93 -15.55 -5.26
CA HIS A 19 10.78 -16.42 -5.51
C HIS A 19 10.26 -16.37 -6.95
N GLY A 20 10.50 -15.27 -7.66
CA GLY A 20 10.04 -15.07 -9.03
C GLY A 20 10.50 -13.74 -9.60
N THR A 21 10.22 -13.50 -10.88
CA THR A 21 10.66 -12.31 -11.62
C THR A 21 9.49 -11.56 -12.27
N GLU A 22 8.25 -11.92 -11.91
CA GLU A 22 7.03 -11.40 -12.55
C GLU A 22 6.86 -9.90 -12.37
N LEU A 23 7.42 -9.35 -11.28
CA LEU A 23 7.36 -7.95 -10.93
C LEU A 23 8.70 -7.21 -11.14
N THR A 24 9.66 -7.82 -11.83
CA THR A 24 10.95 -7.19 -12.11
C THR A 24 10.78 -5.84 -12.81
N GLY A 25 11.42 -4.81 -12.23
CA GLY A 25 11.36 -3.45 -12.72
C GLY A 25 10.05 -2.70 -12.43
N LYS A 26 9.10 -3.32 -11.72
CA LYS A 26 7.85 -2.67 -11.31
C LYS A 26 8.05 -1.84 -10.05
N ASN A 27 7.55 -0.61 -10.08
CA ASN A 27 7.50 0.30 -8.95
C ASN A 27 6.10 0.21 -8.31
N ILE A 28 6.02 -0.30 -7.10
CA ILE A 28 4.77 -0.48 -6.36
C ILE A 28 4.77 0.43 -5.14
N VAL A 29 3.68 1.18 -4.96
CA VAL A 29 3.47 1.98 -3.76
C VAL A 29 2.52 1.23 -2.82
N LEU A 30 3.01 0.83 -1.66
CA LEU A 30 2.24 0.16 -0.62
C LEU A 30 1.76 1.19 0.42
N CYS A 31 0.45 1.41 0.46
CA CYS A 31 -0.22 2.29 1.42
C CYS A 31 -0.76 1.47 2.59
N VAL A 32 -0.26 1.73 3.81
CA VAL A 32 -0.63 0.99 5.02
C VAL A 32 -1.58 1.82 5.88
N ALA A 33 -2.87 1.48 5.87
CA ALA A 33 -3.87 2.16 6.69
C ALA A 33 -3.95 1.61 8.13
N GLY A 34 -4.60 2.36 9.03
CA GLY A 34 -4.69 2.05 10.45
C GLY A 34 -5.67 0.92 10.76
N SER A 35 -5.26 -0.31 10.61
CA SER A 35 -5.97 -1.52 11.01
C SER A 35 -5.02 -2.41 11.81
N VAL A 36 -5.56 -3.22 12.71
CA VAL A 36 -4.76 -4.25 13.43
C VAL A 36 -4.04 -5.20 12.47
N ALA A 37 -4.55 -5.38 11.26
CA ALA A 37 -3.90 -6.17 10.21
C ALA A 37 -2.68 -5.48 9.58
N ALA A 38 -2.30 -4.27 10.00
CA ALA A 38 -1.14 -3.54 9.46
C ALA A 38 0.17 -4.35 9.53
N TYR A 39 0.33 -5.25 10.51
CA TYR A 39 1.51 -6.11 10.62
C TYR A 39 1.71 -7.01 9.37
N LYS A 40 0.63 -7.42 8.71
CA LYS A 40 0.70 -8.24 7.49
C LYS A 40 1.32 -7.49 6.29
N SER A 41 1.32 -6.15 6.33
CA SER A 41 1.94 -5.34 5.28
C SER A 41 3.45 -5.54 5.19
N ILE A 42 4.09 -5.95 6.28
CA ILE A 42 5.51 -6.27 6.32
C ILE A 42 5.78 -7.49 5.42
N GLU A 43 4.98 -8.55 5.58
CA GLU A 43 5.11 -9.76 4.77
C GLU A 43 4.74 -9.49 3.31
N LEU A 44 3.66 -8.75 3.04
CA LEU A 44 3.30 -8.37 1.67
C LEU A 44 4.43 -7.59 0.98
N ALA A 45 5.03 -6.61 1.65
CA ALA A 45 6.16 -5.86 1.09
C ALA A 45 7.32 -6.79 0.70
N ARG A 46 7.67 -7.73 1.58
CA ARG A 46 8.74 -8.69 1.31
C ARG A 46 8.36 -9.68 0.21
N LEU A 47 7.10 -10.10 0.15
CA LEU A 47 6.60 -10.99 -0.91
C LEU A 47 6.70 -10.31 -2.28
N LEU A 48 6.25 -9.08 -2.41
CA LEU A 48 6.38 -8.29 -3.64
C LEU A 48 7.84 -8.15 -4.09
N MET A 49 8.75 -7.90 -3.15
CA MET A 49 10.18 -7.81 -3.45
C MET A 49 10.78 -9.15 -3.89
N ARG A 50 10.36 -10.26 -3.27
CA ARG A 50 10.79 -11.61 -3.68
C ARG A 50 10.39 -11.94 -5.12
N HIS A 51 9.34 -11.28 -5.64
CA HIS A 51 8.92 -11.36 -7.04
C HIS A 51 9.48 -10.23 -7.92
N GLY A 52 10.41 -9.43 -7.42
CA GLY A 52 11.20 -8.47 -8.21
C GLY A 52 10.73 -7.01 -8.13
N ALA A 53 9.67 -6.70 -7.36
CA ALA A 53 9.18 -5.32 -7.27
C ALA A 53 10.11 -4.41 -6.46
N ASN A 54 10.18 -3.13 -6.85
CA ASN A 54 10.65 -2.05 -6.01
C ASN A 54 9.46 -1.47 -5.23
N VAL A 55 9.48 -1.62 -3.89
CA VAL A 55 8.35 -1.25 -3.04
C VAL A 55 8.66 0.02 -2.25
N LYS A 56 7.89 1.08 -2.46
CA LYS A 56 7.86 2.29 -1.62
C LYS A 56 6.66 2.24 -0.70
N CYS A 57 6.82 2.68 0.57
CA CYS A 57 5.76 2.58 1.57
C CYS A 57 5.28 3.95 2.05
N VAL A 58 3.95 4.10 2.12
CA VAL A 58 3.27 5.27 2.72
C VAL A 58 2.43 4.78 3.88
N MET A 59 2.58 5.37 5.05
CA MET A 59 1.85 4.98 6.25
C MET A 59 0.94 6.11 6.76
N SER A 60 -0.27 5.75 7.20
CA SER A 60 -1.12 6.69 7.93
C SER A 60 -0.61 6.92 9.34
N ASN A 61 -0.94 8.07 9.94
CA ASN A 61 -0.66 8.32 11.36
C ASN A 61 -1.28 7.25 12.29
N ALA A 62 -2.41 6.65 11.90
CA ALA A 62 -3.01 5.57 12.66
C ALA A 62 -2.20 4.26 12.57
N SER A 63 -1.67 3.93 11.39
CA SER A 63 -0.84 2.72 11.22
C SER A 63 0.52 2.83 11.92
N THR A 64 1.13 4.02 11.98
CA THR A 64 2.41 4.21 12.70
C THR A 64 2.31 3.99 14.20
N LYS A 65 1.10 4.02 14.77
CA LYS A 65 0.83 3.67 16.18
C LYS A 65 0.71 2.16 16.40
N LEU A 66 0.46 1.39 15.35
CA LEU A 66 0.30 -0.07 15.40
C LEU A 66 1.59 -0.80 15.04
N ILE A 67 2.27 -0.35 14.00
CA ILE A 67 3.60 -0.81 13.59
C ILE A 67 4.51 0.40 13.36
N LYS A 68 5.76 0.30 13.77
CA LYS A 68 6.71 1.39 13.57
C LYS A 68 7.15 1.47 12.10
N PRO A 69 7.37 2.69 11.56
CA PRO A 69 7.89 2.87 10.20
C PRO A 69 9.19 2.11 9.92
N ASP A 70 10.03 1.92 10.95
CA ASP A 70 11.30 1.18 10.83
C ASP A 70 11.10 -0.26 10.35
N TYR A 71 9.97 -0.92 10.71
CA TYR A 71 9.66 -2.25 10.18
C TYR A 71 9.45 -2.22 8.65
N MET A 72 8.74 -1.21 8.16
CA MET A 72 8.52 -1.06 6.73
C MET A 72 9.77 -0.61 5.99
N LYS A 73 10.60 0.24 6.62
CA LYS A 73 11.92 0.61 6.08
C LYS A 73 12.82 -0.61 5.96
N TRP A 74 12.88 -1.43 7.01
CA TRP A 74 13.61 -2.71 6.96
C TRP A 74 13.03 -3.63 5.87
N ALA A 75 11.71 -3.76 5.80
CA ALA A 75 11.06 -4.68 4.85
C ALA A 75 11.32 -4.30 3.38
N THR A 76 11.35 -3.00 3.06
CA THR A 76 11.44 -2.51 1.68
C THR A 76 12.82 -2.03 1.27
N GLY A 77 13.72 -1.76 2.23
CA GLY A 77 14.99 -1.07 1.96
C GLY A 77 14.85 0.40 1.59
N ASN A 78 13.63 0.95 1.56
CA ASN A 78 13.31 2.31 1.17
C ASN A 78 12.87 3.16 2.38
N ASN A 79 13.00 4.48 2.29
CA ASN A 79 12.43 5.39 3.28
C ASN A 79 10.90 5.30 3.25
N VAL A 80 10.30 5.40 4.44
CA VAL A 80 8.84 5.31 4.63
C VAL A 80 8.26 6.71 4.75
N ILE A 81 7.23 7.00 3.97
CA ILE A 81 6.55 8.29 3.99
C ILE A 81 5.42 8.23 5.03
N THR A 82 5.52 9.07 6.05
CA THR A 82 4.52 9.20 7.14
C THR A 82 3.90 10.59 7.19
N LYS A 83 4.49 11.54 6.47
CA LYS A 83 4.03 12.93 6.31
C LYS A 83 4.34 13.39 4.90
N LEU A 84 3.53 14.30 4.39
CA LEU A 84 3.85 15.04 3.17
C LEU A 84 4.61 16.30 3.54
N THR A 85 5.60 16.64 2.74
CA THR A 85 6.48 17.81 2.92
C THR A 85 6.51 18.65 1.65
N GLY A 86 7.41 19.64 1.62
CA GLY A 86 7.69 20.42 0.41
C GLY A 86 8.35 19.63 -0.72
N ASP A 87 8.77 18.40 -0.49
CA ASP A 87 9.37 17.52 -1.51
C ASP A 87 8.32 16.92 -2.45
N MET A 88 7.02 17.17 -2.18
CA MET A 88 5.90 16.74 -3.04
C MET A 88 5.88 15.22 -3.28
N GLU A 89 6.07 14.43 -2.24
CA GLU A 89 6.20 12.96 -2.28
C GLU A 89 5.01 12.28 -2.98
N HIS A 90 3.81 12.85 -2.84
CA HIS A 90 2.60 12.34 -3.50
C HIS A 90 2.69 12.42 -5.04
N ILE A 91 3.34 13.45 -5.57
CA ILE A 91 3.59 13.58 -7.02
C ILE A 91 4.67 12.61 -7.46
N GLU A 92 5.78 12.51 -6.70
CA GLU A 92 6.84 11.56 -7.00
C GLU A 92 6.35 10.10 -7.03
N LEU A 93 5.40 9.76 -6.13
CA LEU A 93 4.89 8.40 -6.00
C LEU A 93 3.76 8.06 -6.96
N ALA A 94 2.87 9.01 -7.27
CA ALA A 94 1.55 8.69 -7.78
C ALA A 94 1.10 9.49 -9.00
N ASP A 95 1.92 10.42 -9.49
CA ASP A 95 1.61 11.12 -10.74
C ASP A 95 1.85 10.22 -11.96
N TYR A 96 1.44 10.66 -13.14
CA TYR A 96 1.47 9.88 -14.39
C TYR A 96 2.78 9.10 -14.59
N LYS A 97 2.67 7.77 -14.71
CA LYS A 97 3.80 6.85 -14.97
C LYS A 97 4.89 6.83 -13.88
N ARG A 98 4.64 7.36 -12.68
CA ARG A 98 5.61 7.34 -11.58
C ARG A 98 5.68 6.00 -10.87
N SER A 99 4.54 5.30 -10.82
CA SER A 99 4.46 3.92 -10.33
C SER A 99 3.60 3.06 -11.25
N ASP A 100 3.79 1.75 -11.19
CA ASP A 100 3.03 0.78 -11.98
C ASP A 100 1.74 0.36 -11.28
N LEU A 101 1.71 0.41 -9.95
CA LEU A 101 0.60 -0.05 -9.12
C LEU A 101 0.64 0.62 -7.74
N LEU A 102 -0.54 0.97 -7.23
CA LEU A 102 -0.73 1.26 -5.82
C LEU A 102 -1.49 0.11 -5.14
N ILE A 103 -1.01 -0.32 -3.99
CA ILE A 103 -1.70 -1.31 -3.14
C ILE A 103 -2.05 -0.64 -1.81
N VAL A 104 -3.32 -0.68 -1.42
CA VAL A 104 -3.76 -0.27 -0.09
C VAL A 104 -4.00 -1.52 0.74
N TYR A 105 -3.10 -1.78 1.67
CA TYR A 105 -3.18 -2.99 2.49
C TYR A 105 -2.60 -2.80 3.88
N PRO A 106 -3.39 -3.04 4.92
CA PRO A 106 -4.83 -3.22 4.89
C PRO A 106 -5.55 -1.93 4.52
N SER A 107 -6.74 -2.03 3.90
CA SER A 107 -7.61 -0.89 3.60
C SER A 107 -8.79 -0.85 4.57
N THR A 108 -9.01 0.31 5.18
CA THR A 108 -10.13 0.55 6.11
C THR A 108 -11.30 1.23 5.41
N ALA A 109 -12.49 1.18 6.03
CA ALA A 109 -13.65 1.93 5.55
C ALA A 109 -13.40 3.45 5.45
N ASN A 110 -12.55 4.01 6.34
CA ASN A 110 -12.14 5.41 6.28
C ASN A 110 -11.33 5.72 5.01
N THR A 111 -10.32 4.90 4.70
CA THR A 111 -9.49 5.10 3.50
C THR A 111 -10.32 4.94 2.23
N LEU A 112 -11.17 3.91 2.19
CA LEU A 112 -12.11 3.67 1.10
C LEU A 112 -13.05 4.86 0.89
N GLY A 113 -13.66 5.36 1.96
CA GLY A 113 -14.59 6.49 1.92
C GLY A 113 -13.91 7.77 1.42
N LYS A 114 -12.71 8.06 1.90
CA LYS A 114 -11.94 9.24 1.46
C LYS A 114 -11.62 9.19 -0.03
N LEU A 115 -11.15 8.05 -0.54
CA LEU A 115 -10.89 7.89 -1.98
C LEU A 115 -12.19 8.07 -2.79
N ALA A 116 -13.30 7.47 -2.36
CA ALA A 116 -14.57 7.55 -3.07
C ALA A 116 -15.15 8.97 -3.13
N THR A 117 -14.81 9.83 -2.18
CA THR A 117 -15.32 11.20 -2.05
C THR A 117 -14.29 12.29 -2.35
N GLY A 118 -13.04 11.92 -2.70
CA GLY A 118 -11.98 12.85 -3.04
C GLY A 118 -11.43 13.63 -1.84
N ILE A 119 -11.48 13.08 -0.62
CA ILE A 119 -10.90 13.70 0.58
C ILE A 119 -9.43 13.33 0.67
N ASP A 120 -8.54 14.33 0.67
CA ASP A 120 -7.09 14.16 0.62
C ASP A 120 -6.36 14.83 1.81
N ASP A 121 -6.82 14.57 3.01
CA ASP A 121 -6.35 15.15 4.27
C ASP A 121 -5.24 14.35 4.99
N THR A 122 -4.75 13.28 4.37
CA THR A 122 -3.68 12.41 4.91
C THR A 122 -2.70 12.00 3.81
N PRO A 123 -1.45 11.60 4.15
CA PRO A 123 -0.50 11.12 3.16
C PRO A 123 -1.07 10.05 2.23
N ILE A 124 -1.77 9.07 2.79
CA ILE A 124 -2.38 7.99 1.99
C ILE A 124 -3.49 8.53 1.09
N SER A 125 -4.42 9.32 1.62
CA SER A 125 -5.54 9.83 0.81
C SER A 125 -5.06 10.77 -0.29
N THR A 126 -4.04 11.59 -0.05
CA THR A 126 -3.45 12.44 -1.08
C THR A 126 -2.76 11.62 -2.17
N VAL A 127 -1.92 10.65 -1.81
CA VAL A 127 -1.28 9.76 -2.78
C VAL A 127 -2.32 9.00 -3.61
N LEU A 128 -3.39 8.49 -2.97
CA LEU A 128 -4.47 7.79 -3.67
C LEU A 128 -5.28 8.71 -4.60
N THR A 129 -5.55 9.95 -4.19
CA THR A 129 -6.26 10.93 -5.03
C THR A 129 -5.46 11.25 -6.29
N VAL A 130 -4.14 11.45 -6.16
CA VAL A 130 -3.25 11.65 -7.31
C VAL A 130 -3.22 10.41 -8.21
N ALA A 131 -3.01 9.22 -7.65
CA ALA A 131 -2.99 7.97 -8.42
C ALA A 131 -4.29 7.72 -9.18
N PHE A 132 -5.43 7.95 -8.53
CA PHE A 132 -6.73 7.77 -9.14
C PHE A 132 -6.95 8.75 -10.31
N GLY A 133 -6.55 10.01 -10.15
CA GLY A 133 -6.57 11.02 -11.20
C GLY A 133 -5.61 10.70 -12.36
N SER A 134 -4.43 10.19 -12.06
CA SER A 134 -3.40 9.78 -13.01
C SER A 134 -3.65 8.41 -13.65
N LYS A 135 -4.75 7.73 -13.28
CA LYS A 135 -5.15 6.41 -13.79
C LYS A 135 -4.11 5.30 -13.52
N ILE A 136 -3.33 5.43 -12.47
CA ILE A 136 -2.48 4.34 -12.00
C ILE A 136 -3.40 3.26 -11.42
N PRO A 137 -3.18 1.97 -11.75
CA PRO A 137 -3.94 0.87 -11.16
C PRO A 137 -3.88 0.89 -9.63
N ILE A 138 -5.01 0.62 -8.98
CA ILE A 138 -5.11 0.57 -7.52
C ILE A 138 -5.78 -0.74 -7.11
N ILE A 139 -5.18 -1.44 -6.16
CA ILE A 139 -5.74 -2.63 -5.53
C ILE A 139 -5.96 -2.35 -4.05
N MET A 140 -7.11 -2.71 -3.51
CA MET A 140 -7.43 -2.56 -2.08
C MET A 140 -7.73 -3.90 -1.42
N GLY A 141 -6.92 -4.29 -0.44
CA GLY A 141 -7.21 -5.41 0.46
C GLY A 141 -8.00 -4.94 1.67
N LEU A 142 -9.30 -5.22 1.70
CA LEU A 142 -10.22 -4.69 2.70
C LEU A 142 -10.07 -5.39 4.05
N ALA A 143 -10.07 -4.58 5.12
CA ALA A 143 -9.97 -5.04 6.51
C ALA A 143 -10.85 -4.17 7.42
N MET A 144 -11.99 -4.69 7.87
CA MET A 144 -12.92 -3.97 8.74
C MET A 144 -13.85 -4.94 9.48
N HIS A 145 -14.59 -4.45 10.42
CA HIS A 145 -15.64 -5.25 11.07
C HIS A 145 -16.78 -5.54 10.08
N ARG A 146 -17.44 -6.69 10.20
CA ARG A 146 -18.55 -7.10 9.32
C ARG A 146 -19.63 -6.02 9.22
N SER A 147 -20.04 -5.43 10.37
CA SER A 147 -21.03 -4.35 10.38
C SER A 147 -20.61 -3.11 9.58
N MET A 148 -19.32 -2.81 9.52
CA MET A 148 -18.80 -1.72 8.67
C MET A 148 -18.83 -2.13 7.19
N TYR A 149 -18.43 -3.36 6.88
CA TYR A 149 -18.45 -3.89 5.51
C TYR A 149 -19.89 -3.94 4.95
N GLU A 150 -20.87 -4.26 5.80
CA GLU A 150 -22.30 -4.30 5.44
C GLU A 150 -23.00 -2.93 5.46
N ASN A 151 -22.33 -1.88 5.96
CA ASN A 151 -22.87 -0.53 5.99
C ASN A 151 -23.19 -0.03 4.58
N ALA A 152 -24.41 0.54 4.40
CA ALA A 152 -24.90 0.97 3.09
C ALA A 152 -24.02 2.05 2.43
N ALA A 153 -23.43 2.98 3.22
CA ALA A 153 -22.52 3.99 2.70
C ALA A 153 -21.20 3.39 2.25
N VAL A 154 -20.67 2.40 3.00
CA VAL A 154 -19.44 1.68 2.62
C VAL A 154 -19.68 0.88 1.32
N LYS A 155 -20.82 0.18 1.21
CA LYS A 155 -21.20 -0.53 -0.03
C LYS A 155 -21.32 0.43 -1.22
N LYS A 156 -21.96 1.56 -1.05
CA LYS A 156 -22.07 2.59 -2.10
C LYS A 156 -20.69 3.06 -2.57
N ASN A 157 -19.76 3.31 -1.65
CA ASN A 157 -18.40 3.71 -1.97
C ASN A 157 -17.64 2.58 -2.71
N MET A 158 -17.82 1.34 -2.28
CA MET A 158 -17.23 0.18 -2.98
C MET A 158 -17.79 0.05 -4.41
N ASP A 159 -19.11 0.17 -4.59
CA ASP A 159 -19.75 0.07 -5.91
C ASP A 159 -19.31 1.17 -6.88
N PHE A 160 -19.09 2.39 -6.37
CA PHE A 160 -18.53 3.49 -7.15
C PHE A 160 -17.09 3.18 -7.58
N LEU A 161 -16.26 2.72 -6.65
CA LEU A 161 -14.84 2.47 -6.89
C LEU A 161 -14.59 1.20 -7.71
N ARG A 162 -15.40 0.15 -7.54
CA ARG A 162 -15.25 -1.16 -8.24
C ARG A 162 -15.23 -1.05 -9.76
N LYS A 163 -15.74 0.02 -10.29
CA LYS A 163 -15.70 0.32 -11.74
C LYS A 163 -14.32 0.80 -12.22
N LYS A 164 -13.41 1.09 -11.32
CA LYS A 164 -12.15 1.80 -11.60
C LYS A 164 -10.93 1.24 -10.90
N ILE A 165 -11.11 0.48 -9.82
CA ILE A 165 -10.06 -0.14 -9.03
C ILE A 165 -10.43 -1.57 -8.67
N ASP A 166 -9.44 -2.37 -8.31
CA ASP A 166 -9.63 -3.75 -7.90
C ASP A 166 -9.71 -3.90 -6.38
N PHE A 167 -10.52 -4.85 -5.94
CA PHE A 167 -10.66 -5.21 -4.54
C PHE A 167 -10.31 -6.67 -4.33
N VAL A 168 -9.42 -6.93 -3.39
CA VAL A 168 -9.26 -8.28 -2.84
C VAL A 168 -10.22 -8.42 -1.66
N SER A 169 -11.14 -9.37 -1.77
CA SER A 169 -12.21 -9.56 -0.79
C SER A 169 -11.66 -10.00 0.56
N PRO A 170 -12.20 -9.47 1.66
CA PRO A 170 -11.82 -9.94 2.98
C PRO A 170 -12.33 -11.35 3.24
N GLN A 171 -11.63 -12.09 4.08
CA GLN A 171 -12.12 -13.36 4.60
C GLN A 171 -13.12 -13.12 5.73
N MET A 172 -14.33 -13.70 5.60
CA MET A 172 -15.37 -13.58 6.63
C MET A 172 -15.14 -14.65 7.70
N ILE A 173 -14.43 -14.28 8.77
CA ILE A 173 -14.08 -15.18 9.87
C ILE A 173 -14.49 -14.53 11.18
N GLU A 174 -15.21 -15.29 12.05
CA GLU A 174 -15.60 -14.82 13.40
C GLU A 174 -16.36 -13.49 13.39
N GLY A 175 -17.24 -13.27 12.42
CA GLY A 175 -18.02 -12.01 12.30
C GLY A 175 -17.19 -10.79 11.89
N LYS A 176 -15.97 -11.00 11.39
CA LYS A 176 -15.06 -9.94 10.92
C LYS A 176 -14.75 -10.14 9.43
N ALA A 177 -14.66 -9.05 8.72
CA ALA A 177 -14.06 -9.01 7.38
C ALA A 177 -12.54 -8.83 7.57
N LYS A 178 -11.84 -9.95 7.83
CA LYS A 178 -10.39 -9.95 8.04
C LYS A 178 -9.67 -9.63 6.74
N ALA A 179 -8.56 -8.90 6.84
CA ALA A 179 -7.71 -8.66 5.68
C ALA A 179 -7.36 -9.97 4.97
N PRO A 180 -7.35 -9.99 3.62
CA PRO A 180 -6.84 -11.13 2.87
C PRO A 180 -5.41 -11.49 3.32
N GLU A 181 -4.94 -12.67 3.03
CA GLU A 181 -3.54 -13.01 3.28
C GLU A 181 -2.63 -12.27 2.28
N PRO A 182 -1.34 -12.03 2.61
CA PRO A 182 -0.41 -11.37 1.70
C PRO A 182 -0.33 -12.03 0.32
N GLU A 183 -0.46 -13.35 0.25
CA GLU A 183 -0.45 -14.14 -0.98
C GLU A 183 -1.66 -13.86 -1.88
N ASP A 184 -2.81 -13.53 -1.30
CA ASP A 184 -4.02 -13.17 -2.04
C ASP A 184 -3.89 -11.78 -2.70
N MET A 185 -2.90 -10.98 -2.29
CA MET A 185 -2.63 -9.63 -2.79
C MET A 185 -1.58 -9.60 -3.90
N LEU A 186 -0.89 -10.72 -4.15
CA LEU A 186 0.11 -10.88 -5.19
C LEU A 186 -0.54 -11.20 -6.54
#